data_35de82d060ac7029016a057e73b18914
#
_entry.id   35de82d060ac7029016a057e73b18914
#
_cell.length_a   1.000
_cell.length_b   1.000
_cell.length_c   1.000
_cell.angle_alpha   90.00
_cell.angle_beta   90.00
_cell.angle_gamma   90.00
#
_symmetry.space_group_name_H-M   'P 1'
#
loop_
_entity.id
_entity.type
_entity.pdbx_description
1 polymer ?
#
loop_
_entity_poly.entity_id
_entity_poly.type
_entity_poly.pdbx_seq_one_letter_code
_entity_poly.pdbx_strand_id
1 'polypeptide(L)'
;MATQKGILPIVGTLGGVNFYYRTGKAVARKAGGGFNGKAIKTKPSMVRVRENNSEFGNCSKVKSAFRIALSPFLNYYKDGTLHGRMMHLFQEIKKLDAISVRGSRTVGNGILTAEGMNLFKNFTFTPKCNIDVIFPMNRSYDEVSCVYTVADFDI
;
A
#
# COMPACT_ATOMS: atom_id res chain seq x y z
N MET A 1 15.30 -16.45 10.02
CA MET A 1 14.43 -16.47 11.22
C MET A 1 14.23 -17.91 11.64
N ALA A 2 14.26 -18.20 12.93
CA ALA A 2 13.99 -19.53 13.48
C ALA A 2 12.63 -19.53 14.17
N THR A 3 11.95 -20.67 14.18
CA THR A 3 10.70 -20.86 14.93
C THR A 3 11.03 -21.36 16.32
N GLN A 4 10.41 -20.78 17.34
CA GLN A 4 10.51 -21.26 18.70
C GLN A 4 9.50 -22.39 18.91
N LYS A 5 9.99 -23.57 19.34
CA LYS A 5 9.16 -24.68 19.80
C LYS A 5 9.50 -24.93 21.27
N GLY A 6 8.56 -24.72 22.18
CA GLY A 6 8.77 -24.94 23.61
C GLY A 6 7.49 -24.82 24.41
N ILE A 7 7.49 -25.38 25.61
CA ILE A 7 6.36 -25.38 26.53
C ILE A 7 6.12 -23.99 27.11
N LEU A 8 7.18 -23.16 27.24
CA LEU A 8 7.10 -21.80 27.76
C LEU A 8 7.09 -20.77 26.61
N PRO A 9 6.06 -19.95 26.49
CA PRO A 9 6.01 -18.86 25.53
C PRO A 9 6.96 -17.73 25.98
N ILE A 10 8.15 -17.63 25.38
CA ILE A 10 9.09 -16.57 25.66
C ILE A 10 8.77 -15.38 24.74
N VAL A 11 8.64 -14.18 25.33
CA VAL A 11 8.47 -12.91 24.61
C VAL A 11 9.45 -11.89 25.18
N GLY A 12 10.17 -11.19 24.32
CA GLY A 12 11.16 -10.19 24.72
C GLY A 12 12.55 -10.48 24.17
N THR A 13 13.55 -9.80 24.71
CA THR A 13 14.96 -9.97 24.31
C THR A 13 15.74 -10.66 25.41
N LEU A 14 16.33 -11.80 25.08
CA LEU A 14 17.16 -12.56 26.01
C LEU A 14 18.44 -13.00 25.27
N GLY A 15 19.60 -12.79 25.87
CA GLY A 15 20.90 -13.24 25.33
C GLY A 15 21.19 -12.75 23.90
N GLY A 16 20.73 -11.54 23.54
CA GLY A 16 20.91 -11.03 22.16
C GLY A 16 19.95 -11.64 21.14
N VAL A 17 18.91 -12.35 21.58
CA VAL A 17 17.84 -12.91 20.74
C VAL A 17 16.51 -12.29 21.10
N ASN A 18 15.77 -11.78 20.10
CA ASN A 18 14.40 -11.32 20.23
C ASN A 18 13.42 -12.46 19.97
N PHE A 19 12.53 -12.69 20.92
CA PHE A 19 11.41 -13.62 20.85
C PHE A 19 10.12 -12.84 20.73
N TYR A 20 9.29 -13.16 19.75
CA TYR A 20 8.00 -12.50 19.52
C TYR A 20 7.04 -13.37 18.70
N TYR A 21 5.76 -13.02 18.74
CA TYR A 21 4.76 -13.66 17.88
C TYR A 21 4.55 -12.85 16.59
N ARG A 22 4.52 -13.55 15.46
CA ARG A 22 4.17 -12.98 14.17
C ARG A 22 3.04 -13.81 13.56
N THR A 23 1.86 -13.20 13.40
CA THR A 23 0.66 -13.90 12.89
C THR A 23 0.38 -15.22 13.62
N GLY A 24 0.45 -15.18 14.97
CA GLY A 24 0.21 -16.34 15.84
C GLY A 24 1.37 -17.35 15.92
N LYS A 25 2.45 -17.17 15.15
CA LYS A 25 3.63 -18.05 15.17
C LYS A 25 4.73 -17.45 16.05
N ALA A 26 5.28 -18.24 16.96
CA ALA A 26 6.42 -17.87 17.78
C ALA A 26 7.70 -17.83 16.93
N VAL A 27 8.41 -16.69 16.95
CA VAL A 27 9.59 -16.43 16.13
C VAL A 27 10.73 -15.95 17.02
N ALA A 28 11.94 -16.43 16.74
CA ALA A 28 13.18 -15.96 17.32
C ALA A 28 14.08 -15.35 16.24
N ARG A 29 14.71 -14.21 16.54
CA ARG A 29 15.72 -13.60 15.66
C ARG A 29 16.83 -12.95 16.47
N LYS A 30 18.02 -12.79 15.89
CA LYS A 30 19.10 -12.01 16.49
C LYS A 30 18.63 -10.59 16.79
N ALA A 31 18.83 -10.12 18.00
CA ALA A 31 18.55 -8.75 18.40
C ALA A 31 19.53 -7.77 17.71
N GLY A 32 19.09 -6.54 17.45
CA GLY A 32 19.93 -5.52 16.81
C GLY A 32 20.20 -5.75 15.33
N GLY A 33 19.58 -6.74 14.71
CA GLY A 33 19.60 -6.93 13.25
C GLY A 33 18.73 -5.87 12.58
N GLY A 34 19.30 -5.03 11.74
CA GLY A 34 18.59 -4.01 11.00
C GLY A 34 19.41 -2.74 10.80
N PHE A 35 18.84 -1.80 10.09
CA PHE A 35 19.47 -0.50 9.87
C PHE A 35 19.40 0.35 11.15
N ASN A 36 20.54 0.80 11.63
CA ASN A 36 20.59 1.76 12.73
C ASN A 36 20.13 3.14 12.20
N GLY A 37 19.15 3.76 12.88
CA GLY A 37 18.59 5.06 12.48
C GLY A 37 19.65 6.17 12.35
N LYS A 38 20.69 6.19 13.23
CA LYS A 38 21.81 7.10 13.12
C LYS A 38 22.63 6.84 11.84
N ALA A 39 22.94 5.57 11.55
CA ALA A 39 23.65 5.20 10.34
C ALA A 39 22.88 5.55 9.06
N ILE A 40 21.56 5.36 9.06
CA ILE A 40 20.69 5.74 7.92
C ILE A 40 20.81 7.24 7.65
N LYS A 41 20.81 8.08 8.70
CA LYS A 41 20.86 9.53 8.55
C LYS A 41 22.23 10.04 8.09
N THR A 42 23.33 9.44 8.54
CA THR A 42 24.68 10.01 8.39
C THR A 42 25.56 9.30 7.36
N LYS A 43 25.42 7.98 7.17
CA LYS A 43 26.34 7.24 6.29
C LYS A 43 26.05 7.49 4.80
N PRO A 44 27.06 7.78 3.96
CA PRO A 44 26.90 7.90 2.51
C PRO A 44 26.32 6.64 1.85
N SER A 45 26.73 5.45 2.32
CA SER A 45 26.20 4.16 1.82
C SER A 45 24.70 3.98 2.01
N MET A 46 24.07 4.80 2.87
CA MET A 46 22.63 4.74 3.16
C MET A 46 21.80 5.75 2.35
N VAL A 47 22.37 6.42 1.35
CA VAL A 47 21.65 7.38 0.47
C VAL A 47 20.41 6.71 -0.13
N ARG A 48 20.56 5.52 -0.70
CA ARG A 48 19.45 4.78 -1.33
C ARG A 48 18.31 4.43 -0.36
N VAL A 49 18.67 4.15 0.90
CA VAL A 49 17.68 3.90 1.96
C VAL A 49 16.89 5.17 2.27
N ARG A 50 17.57 6.32 2.35
CA ARG A 50 16.90 7.61 2.58
C ARG A 50 15.99 8.00 1.43
N GLU A 51 16.44 7.85 0.18
CA GLU A 51 15.62 8.08 -1.01
C GLU A 51 14.34 7.24 -1.00
N ASN A 52 14.49 5.93 -0.77
CA ASN A 52 13.36 5.03 -0.71
C ASN A 52 12.41 5.36 0.44
N ASN A 53 12.93 5.73 1.61
CA ASN A 53 12.11 6.11 2.76
C ASN A 53 11.34 7.41 2.50
N SER A 54 11.96 8.39 1.84
CA SER A 54 11.31 9.64 1.46
C SER A 54 10.15 9.39 0.50
N GLU A 55 10.40 8.67 -0.58
CA GLU A 55 9.38 8.35 -1.57
C GLU A 55 8.24 7.49 -0.97
N PHE A 56 8.58 6.50 -0.13
CA PHE A 56 7.59 5.70 0.58
C PHE A 56 6.72 6.56 1.51
N GLY A 57 7.34 7.50 2.22
CA GLY A 57 6.64 8.45 3.07
C GLY A 57 5.65 9.32 2.29
N ASN A 58 6.05 9.80 1.10
CA ASN A 58 5.18 10.57 0.22
C ASN A 58 3.99 9.73 -0.27
N CYS A 59 4.20 8.50 -0.74
CA CYS A 59 3.12 7.58 -1.11
C CYS A 59 2.17 7.31 0.06
N SER A 60 2.71 7.16 1.28
CA SER A 60 1.89 6.93 2.48
C SER A 60 1.01 8.12 2.84
N LYS A 61 1.49 9.36 2.66
CA LYS A 61 0.69 10.57 2.85
C LYS A 61 -0.46 10.64 1.85
N VAL A 62 -0.18 10.42 0.55
CA VAL A 62 -1.21 10.39 -0.49
C VAL A 62 -2.26 9.33 -0.19
N LYS A 63 -1.82 8.10 0.13
CA LYS A 63 -2.72 7.03 0.52
C LYS A 63 -3.61 7.41 1.72
N SER A 64 -3.03 8.05 2.73
CA SER A 64 -3.79 8.47 3.92
C SER A 64 -4.86 9.48 3.56
N ALA A 65 -4.51 10.52 2.78
CA ALA A 65 -5.47 11.53 2.32
C ALA A 65 -6.59 10.90 1.49
N PHE A 66 -6.24 9.99 0.58
CA PHE A 66 -7.19 9.28 -0.26
C PHE A 66 -8.17 8.41 0.56
N ARG A 67 -7.65 7.69 1.57
CA ARG A 67 -8.51 6.91 2.47
C ARG A 67 -9.43 7.76 3.32
N ILE A 68 -9.00 8.95 3.74
CA ILE A 68 -9.85 9.89 4.49
C ILE A 68 -10.98 10.36 3.58
N ALA A 69 -10.68 10.77 2.35
CA ALA A 69 -11.69 11.21 1.39
C ALA A 69 -12.74 10.13 1.09
N LEU A 70 -12.31 8.87 0.98
CA LEU A 70 -13.20 7.73 0.71
C LEU A 70 -13.76 7.07 1.97
N SER A 71 -13.50 7.59 3.17
CA SER A 71 -13.91 6.96 4.43
C SER A 71 -15.42 6.67 4.53
N PRO A 72 -16.33 7.53 4.04
CA PRO A 72 -17.75 7.22 4.07
C PRO A 72 -18.11 5.90 3.39
N PHE A 73 -17.42 5.57 2.28
CA PHE A 73 -17.63 4.34 1.53
C PHE A 73 -16.86 3.16 2.13
N LEU A 74 -15.60 3.37 2.52
CA LEU A 74 -14.72 2.31 3.01
C LEU A 74 -15.11 1.79 4.38
N ASN A 75 -15.90 2.53 5.17
CA ASN A 75 -16.38 2.09 6.46
C ASN A 75 -17.43 0.98 6.36
N TYR A 76 -18.17 0.90 5.25
CA TYR A 76 -19.13 -0.18 4.99
C TYR A 76 -18.44 -1.49 4.60
N TYR A 77 -17.28 -1.44 3.96
CA TYR A 77 -16.56 -2.61 3.46
C TYR A 77 -15.16 -2.67 4.07
N LYS A 78 -15.03 -3.44 5.15
CA LYS A 78 -13.75 -3.64 5.82
C LYS A 78 -12.88 -4.61 5.01
N ASP A 79 -11.88 -4.09 4.31
CA ASP A 79 -10.87 -4.88 3.61
C ASP A 79 -9.49 -4.67 4.24
N GLY A 80 -9.00 -5.70 4.94
CA GLY A 80 -7.67 -5.69 5.55
C GLY A 80 -6.51 -5.62 4.53
N THR A 81 -6.77 -5.93 3.25
CA THR A 81 -5.74 -5.92 2.19
C THR A 81 -5.64 -4.58 1.47
N LEU A 82 -6.68 -3.74 1.55
CA LEU A 82 -6.75 -2.46 0.83
C LEU A 82 -5.54 -1.56 1.10
N HIS A 83 -5.07 -1.51 2.36
CA HIS A 83 -3.89 -0.73 2.72
C HIS A 83 -2.66 -1.12 1.89
N GLY A 84 -2.37 -2.41 1.80
CA GLY A 84 -1.22 -2.93 1.05
C GLY A 84 -1.37 -2.71 -0.45
N ARG A 85 -2.56 -2.95 -0.99
CA ARG A 85 -2.87 -2.78 -2.43
C ARG A 85 -2.74 -1.31 -2.86
N MET A 86 -3.28 -0.37 -2.08
CA MET A 86 -3.14 1.06 -2.36
C MET A 86 -1.68 1.53 -2.26
N MET A 87 -0.93 1.03 -1.27
CA MET A 87 0.51 1.36 -1.18
C MET A 87 1.27 0.86 -2.39
N HIS A 88 0.96 -0.35 -2.89
CA HIS A 88 1.57 -0.89 -4.10
C HIS A 88 1.22 -0.02 -5.32
N LEU A 89 -0.05 0.30 -5.52
CA LEU A 89 -0.51 1.18 -6.59
C LEU A 89 0.27 2.51 -6.62
N PHE A 90 0.30 3.21 -5.51
CA PHE A 90 0.98 4.51 -5.46
C PHE A 90 2.50 4.41 -5.61
N GLN A 91 3.10 3.29 -5.24
CA GLN A 91 4.51 3.05 -5.52
C GLN A 91 4.78 2.78 -7.00
N GLU A 92 3.87 2.10 -7.72
CA GLU A 92 3.99 1.93 -9.17
C GLU A 92 3.79 3.28 -9.90
N ILE A 93 2.74 4.03 -9.55
CA ILE A 93 2.48 5.34 -10.15
C ILE A 93 3.66 6.31 -9.94
N LYS A 94 4.25 6.38 -8.74
CA LYS A 94 5.41 7.27 -8.51
C LYS A 94 6.64 6.93 -9.35
N LYS A 95 6.78 5.65 -9.78
CA LYS A 95 7.92 5.26 -10.65
C LYS A 95 7.85 5.92 -12.02
N LEU A 96 6.63 6.30 -12.44
CA LEU A 96 6.36 6.99 -13.69
C LEU A 96 6.67 8.49 -13.63
N ASP A 97 7.01 9.03 -12.46
CA ASP A 97 7.51 10.39 -12.33
C ASP A 97 8.90 10.50 -12.98
N ALA A 98 8.94 11.01 -14.21
CA ALA A 98 10.15 11.26 -14.98
C ALA A 98 10.74 12.66 -14.73
N ILE A 99 10.02 13.53 -14.00
CA ILE A 99 10.41 14.92 -13.77
C ILE A 99 11.32 15.02 -12.54
N SER A 100 10.96 14.32 -11.47
CA SER A 100 11.66 14.42 -10.19
C SER A 100 12.83 13.46 -10.10
N VAL A 101 13.90 13.92 -9.45
CA VAL A 101 15.06 13.05 -9.16
C VAL A 101 14.66 11.97 -8.15
N ARG A 102 15.38 10.87 -8.20
CA ARG A 102 15.18 9.77 -7.26
C ARG A 102 15.29 10.26 -5.80
N GLY A 103 14.36 9.82 -4.97
CA GLY A 103 14.21 10.28 -3.58
C GLY A 103 13.17 11.39 -3.39
N SER A 104 12.81 12.08 -4.49
CA SER A 104 11.81 13.14 -4.51
C SER A 104 10.61 12.86 -5.41
N ARG A 105 10.55 11.66 -6.02
CA ARG A 105 9.45 11.28 -6.90
C ARG A 105 8.11 11.30 -6.16
N THR A 106 7.09 11.77 -6.87
CA THR A 106 5.75 11.96 -6.32
C THR A 106 4.70 11.16 -7.09
N VAL A 107 3.64 10.80 -6.40
CA VAL A 107 2.46 10.20 -7.03
C VAL A 107 1.77 11.22 -7.93
N GLY A 108 1.80 12.51 -7.55
CA GLY A 108 1.17 13.59 -8.31
C GLY A 108 1.72 13.72 -9.73
N ASN A 109 3.05 13.70 -9.89
CA ASN A 109 3.65 13.74 -11.22
C ASN A 109 3.44 12.45 -12.02
N GLY A 110 3.52 11.30 -11.33
CA GLY A 110 3.31 10.00 -11.97
C GLY A 110 1.90 9.80 -12.52
N ILE A 111 0.88 10.31 -11.83
CA ILE A 111 -0.53 10.16 -12.27
C ILE A 111 -0.86 11.02 -13.49
N LEU A 112 -0.09 12.07 -13.76
CA LEU A 112 -0.26 12.89 -14.97
C LEU A 112 0.16 12.16 -16.25
N THR A 113 0.88 11.05 -16.14
CA THR A 113 1.19 10.21 -17.29
C THR A 113 -0.02 9.36 -17.68
N ALA A 114 -0.16 9.05 -18.97
CA ALA A 114 -1.24 8.19 -19.46
C ALA A 114 -1.23 6.81 -18.77
N GLU A 115 -0.03 6.25 -18.54
CA GLU A 115 0.14 4.97 -17.85
C GLU A 115 -0.26 5.07 -16.38
N GLY A 116 0.15 6.12 -15.67
CA GLY A 116 -0.20 6.35 -14.27
C GLY A 116 -1.70 6.54 -14.07
N MET A 117 -2.34 7.27 -14.96
CA MET A 117 -3.80 7.42 -14.97
C MET A 117 -4.50 6.08 -15.23
N ASN A 118 -3.99 5.28 -16.16
CA ASN A 118 -4.52 3.94 -16.43
C ASN A 118 -4.40 3.00 -15.23
N LEU A 119 -3.26 2.98 -14.56
CA LEU A 119 -3.06 2.20 -13.33
C LEU A 119 -4.07 2.60 -12.24
N PHE A 120 -4.33 3.90 -12.12
CA PHE A 120 -5.29 4.41 -11.14
C PHE A 120 -6.74 4.06 -11.49
N LYS A 121 -7.15 4.25 -12.74
CA LYS A 121 -8.52 3.93 -13.22
C LYS A 121 -8.85 2.44 -13.09
N ASN A 122 -7.88 1.57 -13.31
CA ASN A 122 -8.05 0.12 -13.22
C ASN A 122 -7.91 -0.43 -11.80
N PHE A 123 -7.73 0.44 -10.79
CA PHE A 123 -7.59 -0.04 -9.41
C PHE A 123 -8.93 -0.46 -8.82
N THR A 124 -9.04 -1.72 -8.45
CA THR A 124 -10.25 -2.29 -7.84
C THR A 124 -10.23 -2.07 -6.33
N PHE A 125 -11.12 -1.23 -5.80
CA PHE A 125 -11.25 -0.97 -4.37
C PHE A 125 -11.84 -2.16 -3.61
N THR A 126 -12.79 -2.86 -4.21
CA THR A 126 -13.55 -3.96 -3.63
C THR A 126 -13.40 -5.24 -4.47
N PRO A 127 -12.26 -5.95 -4.41
CA PRO A 127 -11.99 -7.09 -5.29
C PRO A 127 -12.96 -8.27 -5.09
N LYS A 128 -13.63 -8.33 -3.92
CA LYS A 128 -14.67 -9.34 -3.65
C LYS A 128 -16.05 -8.94 -4.15
N CYS A 129 -16.22 -7.69 -4.55
CA CYS A 129 -17.45 -7.13 -5.09
C CYS A 129 -17.12 -6.53 -6.46
N ASN A 130 -16.96 -7.40 -7.45
CA ASN A 130 -16.66 -6.96 -8.81
C ASN A 130 -17.97 -6.59 -9.50
N ILE A 131 -18.11 -5.32 -9.85
CA ILE A 131 -19.29 -4.81 -10.52
C ILE A 131 -19.54 -5.49 -11.87
N ASP A 132 -18.47 -5.94 -12.55
CA ASP A 132 -18.58 -6.68 -13.82
C ASP A 132 -19.23 -8.06 -13.65
N VAL A 133 -19.10 -8.65 -12.47
CA VAL A 133 -19.72 -9.93 -12.13
C VAL A 133 -21.17 -9.74 -11.67
N ILE A 134 -21.42 -8.64 -10.95
CA ILE A 134 -22.77 -8.34 -10.40
C ILE A 134 -23.68 -7.82 -11.49
N PHE A 135 -23.17 -6.98 -12.38
CA PHE A 135 -23.88 -6.40 -13.51
C PHE A 135 -23.13 -6.72 -14.81
N PRO A 136 -23.29 -7.92 -15.36
CA PRO A 136 -22.62 -8.32 -16.60
C PRO A 136 -23.19 -7.65 -17.86
N MET A 137 -24.16 -6.77 -17.71
CA MET A 137 -24.89 -6.09 -18.79
C MET A 137 -24.14 -4.87 -19.31
N ASN A 138 -24.61 -4.33 -20.44
CA ASN A 138 -24.12 -3.08 -21.01
C ASN A 138 -24.33 -1.93 -20.00
N ARG A 139 -23.24 -1.27 -19.65
CA ARG A 139 -23.23 -0.17 -18.69
C ARG A 139 -22.36 0.97 -19.18
N SER A 140 -22.75 2.16 -18.85
CA SER A 140 -21.97 3.37 -19.11
C SER A 140 -21.96 4.25 -17.88
N TYR A 141 -20.88 4.99 -17.73
CA TYR A 141 -20.74 6.02 -16.70
C TYR A 141 -20.40 7.34 -17.37
N ASP A 142 -21.23 8.34 -17.13
CA ASP A 142 -20.98 9.70 -17.57
C ASP A 142 -20.28 10.47 -16.47
N GLU A 143 -19.02 10.85 -16.71
CA GLU A 143 -18.17 11.56 -15.75
C GLU A 143 -18.67 13.00 -15.48
N VAL A 144 -19.40 13.61 -16.41
CA VAL A 144 -19.88 14.99 -16.29
C VAL A 144 -21.13 15.05 -15.42
N SER A 145 -22.11 14.21 -15.71
CA SER A 145 -23.36 14.13 -14.94
C SER A 145 -23.26 13.25 -13.71
N CYS A 146 -22.17 12.50 -13.55
CA CYS A 146 -22.00 11.48 -12.51
C CYS A 146 -23.11 10.41 -12.54
N VAL A 147 -23.70 10.14 -13.71
CA VAL A 147 -24.77 9.16 -13.89
C VAL A 147 -24.19 7.83 -14.33
N TYR A 148 -24.58 6.77 -13.63
CA TYR A 148 -24.30 5.39 -14.00
C TYR A 148 -25.54 4.76 -14.60
N THR A 149 -25.46 4.36 -15.85
CA THR A 149 -26.56 3.74 -16.58
C THR A 149 -26.30 2.26 -16.79
N VAL A 150 -27.26 1.42 -16.49
CA VAL A 150 -27.26 -0.01 -16.80
C VAL A 150 -28.36 -0.23 -17.83
N ALA A 151 -28.00 -0.63 -19.04
CA ALA A 151 -28.95 -0.99 -20.07
C ALA A 151 -29.43 -2.45 -19.88
N ASP A 152 -30.65 -2.74 -20.29
CA ASP A 152 -31.23 -4.09 -20.29
C ASP A 152 -31.31 -4.75 -18.90
N PHE A 153 -31.64 -3.96 -17.86
CA PHE A 153 -31.88 -4.46 -16.52
C PHE A 153 -33.34 -4.93 -16.41
N ASP A 154 -33.55 -6.24 -16.51
CA ASP A 154 -34.84 -6.88 -16.19
C ASP A 154 -34.90 -7.17 -14.68
N ILE A 155 -35.99 -6.73 -14.03
CA ILE A 155 -36.28 -6.95 -12.61
C ILE A 155 -37.01 -8.28 -12.45
#